data_96ad9f2d05f4ee4fc965219619667c81
#
_entry.id   96ad9f2d05f4ee4fc965219619667c81
#
_cell.length_a   1.000
_cell.length_b   1.000
_cell.length_c   1.000
_cell.angle_alpha   90.00
_cell.angle_beta   90.00
_cell.angle_gamma   90.00
#
_symmetry.space_group_name_H-M   'P 1'
#
loop_
_entity.id
_entity.type
_entity.pdbx_description
1 polymer ?
#
loop_
_entity_poly.entity_id
_entity_poly.type
_entity_poly.pdbx_seq_one_letter_code
_entity_poly.pdbx_strand_id
1 'polypeptide(L)'
;MARKKKATRNGKPAPIKGDERSLFPMLGQNLETIQDTELSAFTSDALSHYGAYVVEDRAVPDYRDGLKPVHRSLLWSLAGLNLRPTSSYKKSARTVGDCIGKYHPHGDAAAYGAMVTIANTMPPAVDGQGNWGTPINPAAAQRYTEARMSKFAHMFMLDRSYLDVVPTVPNFSGDDSIPLFLPALLPYALFNGNTPAPAYGVRAGNPSFSFRSVSKVVIAMLKGKEMSGKKLAKVLEIQHPWGCTSVTDPSDFEEMIATGKGSIIYAPEIEEDYDKRLIRVRSFVPSGLASTAQIDKTLEKISKIDGVRKCYSKQGKKSVGSGPYGALFIIECQRNLDTDQFYDIHEAVEKQVTNSVGYRLGVTVRKANDKNAFHYLNYEKFFRTWIKYRINLELRLIKHLLEKAEKELHLQKVYLFAVENMEKLLKVLPKALVSEDPDAALAKGMKMPKEDATIILNRQVRKLAKLEAADLKKKIKDIEAEIKQLKVDKEAPGDRAARDTEHRVKSYLKNPDKMKSGLTF
;
A
#
# COMPACT_ATOMS: atom_id res chain seq x y z
N MET A 1 57.07 37.88 9.69
CA MET A 1 56.81 37.43 11.10
C MET A 1 55.30 37.26 11.28
N ALA A 2 54.79 36.05 11.24
CA ALA A 2 53.35 35.75 11.42
C ALA A 2 53.20 34.88 12.68
N ARG A 3 52.56 35.44 13.69
CA ARG A 3 52.28 34.76 14.95
C ARG A 3 51.18 33.71 14.77
N LYS A 4 51.53 32.43 14.95
CA LYS A 4 50.57 31.34 15.10
C LYS A 4 49.78 31.48 16.41
N LYS A 5 48.45 31.68 16.36
CA LYS A 5 47.58 31.50 17.51
C LYS A 5 47.30 30.00 17.70
N LYS A 6 47.70 29.46 18.83
CA LYS A 6 47.31 28.13 19.30
C LYS A 6 45.81 28.16 19.64
N ALA A 7 45.00 27.35 18.97
CA ALA A 7 43.64 27.07 19.37
C ALA A 7 43.65 26.01 20.48
N THR A 8 43.21 26.37 21.66
CA THR A 8 42.95 25.43 22.77
C THR A 8 41.66 24.65 22.45
N ARG A 9 41.83 23.38 22.14
CA ARG A 9 40.75 22.43 21.95
C ARG A 9 40.38 21.84 23.30
N ASN A 10 39.43 22.42 24.02
CA ASN A 10 38.74 21.83 25.16
C ASN A 10 37.25 22.07 25.02
N GLY A 11 36.61 21.32 24.13
CA GLY A 11 35.19 21.10 24.12
C GLY A 11 34.99 19.58 24.13
N LYS A 12 34.59 19.01 25.25
CA LYS A 12 34.04 17.65 25.27
C LYS A 12 32.86 17.61 24.32
N PRO A 13 32.76 16.62 23.42
CA PRO A 13 31.57 16.46 22.58
C PRO A 13 30.38 16.25 23.52
N ALA A 14 29.25 16.94 23.20
CA ALA A 14 28.01 16.71 23.90
C ALA A 14 27.62 15.22 23.80
N PRO A 15 27.06 14.63 24.86
CA PRO A 15 26.65 13.24 24.84
C PRO A 15 25.60 13.08 23.73
N ILE A 16 25.86 12.16 22.79
CA ILE A 16 24.91 11.73 21.80
C ILE A 16 23.76 11.08 22.57
N LYS A 17 22.60 11.72 22.60
CA LYS A 17 21.38 11.09 23.11
C LYS A 17 21.16 9.83 22.28
N GLY A 18 21.28 8.66 22.90
CA GLY A 18 21.06 7.38 22.25
C GLY A 18 19.66 7.36 21.63
N ASP A 19 19.62 7.02 20.34
CA ASP A 19 18.35 6.76 19.67
C ASP A 19 17.75 5.50 20.32
N GLU A 20 16.61 5.63 20.98
CA GLU A 20 15.84 4.52 21.56
C GLU A 20 15.45 3.44 20.53
N ARG A 21 15.74 3.69 19.25
CA ARG A 21 15.55 2.77 18.12
C ARG A 21 16.83 2.08 17.68
N SER A 22 17.98 2.31 18.35
CA SER A 22 19.21 1.66 17.97
C SER A 22 19.08 0.14 18.19
N LEU A 23 19.62 -0.62 17.26
CA LEU A 23 19.68 -2.08 17.35
C LEU A 23 20.43 -2.55 18.62
N PHE A 24 21.18 -1.65 19.22
CA PHE A 24 22.00 -1.85 20.41
C PHE A 24 21.74 -0.71 21.41
N PRO A 25 20.63 -0.76 22.19
CA PRO A 25 20.36 0.25 23.23
C PRO A 25 21.51 0.42 24.23
N MET A 26 22.36 -0.57 24.37
CA MET A 26 23.54 -0.54 25.27
C MET A 26 24.71 0.30 24.73
N LEU A 27 24.82 0.55 23.41
CA LEU A 27 25.93 1.37 22.87
C LEU A 27 25.78 2.88 23.19
N GLY A 28 24.62 3.33 23.67
CA GLY A 28 24.40 4.71 24.13
C GLY A 28 24.65 4.96 25.61
N GLN A 29 24.90 3.92 26.40
CA GLN A 29 25.26 4.03 27.81
C GLN A 29 26.79 4.07 27.94
N ASN A 30 27.30 5.17 28.50
CA ASN A 30 28.69 5.47 28.86
C ASN A 30 29.72 4.39 28.50
N LEU A 31 30.51 4.64 27.46
CA LEU A 31 31.69 3.82 27.08
C LEU A 31 32.76 3.69 28.21
N GLU A 32 32.50 4.31 29.36
CA GLU A 32 33.43 4.29 30.52
C GLU A 32 33.19 3.11 31.46
N THR A 33 32.12 2.34 31.32
CA THR A 33 31.86 1.15 32.13
C THR A 33 31.89 -0.11 31.26
N ILE A 34 32.99 -0.85 31.35
CA ILE A 34 33.07 -2.22 30.84
C ILE A 34 32.19 -3.08 31.74
N GLN A 35 31.14 -3.67 31.16
CA GLN A 35 30.30 -4.65 31.84
C GLN A 35 30.66 -6.05 31.40
N ASP A 36 31.03 -6.89 32.34
CA ASP A 36 31.17 -8.32 32.09
C ASP A 36 29.80 -8.93 31.83
N THR A 37 29.58 -9.39 30.61
CA THR A 37 28.33 -10.03 30.19
C THR A 37 28.65 -11.39 29.60
N GLU A 38 27.89 -12.40 29.99
CA GLU A 38 28.01 -13.73 29.41
C GLU A 38 27.65 -13.67 27.91
N LEU A 39 28.59 -14.20 27.06
CA LEU A 39 28.45 -14.15 25.60
C LEU A 39 27.13 -14.78 25.09
N SER A 40 26.69 -15.87 25.73
CA SER A 40 25.46 -16.56 25.40
C SER A 40 24.21 -15.67 25.65
N ALA A 41 24.17 -14.98 26.78
CA ALA A 41 23.10 -14.07 27.16
C ALA A 41 23.07 -12.84 26.22
N PHE A 42 24.24 -12.22 25.98
CA PHE A 42 24.35 -11.09 25.05
C PHE A 42 23.92 -11.47 23.63
N THR A 43 24.39 -12.62 23.13
CA THR A 43 24.05 -13.09 21.78
C THR A 43 22.54 -13.39 21.64
N SER A 44 21.95 -14.04 22.66
CA SER A 44 20.52 -14.35 22.69
C SER A 44 19.66 -13.08 22.68
N ASP A 45 20.04 -12.10 23.50
CA ASP A 45 19.34 -10.81 23.57
C ASP A 45 19.46 -10.01 22.27
N ALA A 46 20.67 -9.87 21.73
CA ALA A 46 20.92 -9.21 20.46
C ALA A 46 20.17 -9.87 19.29
N LEU A 47 20.14 -11.20 19.22
CA LEU A 47 19.38 -11.94 18.20
C LEU A 47 17.87 -11.75 18.36
N SER A 48 17.38 -11.71 19.60
CA SER A 48 15.96 -11.48 19.88
C SER A 48 15.51 -10.09 19.44
N HIS A 49 16.29 -9.06 19.77
CA HIS A 49 16.02 -7.68 19.35
C HIS A 49 16.11 -7.52 17.84
N TYR A 50 17.15 -8.07 17.20
CA TYR A 50 17.26 -8.03 15.75
C TYR A 50 16.15 -8.80 15.05
N GLY A 51 15.79 -9.98 15.59
CA GLY A 51 14.67 -10.79 15.06
C GLY A 51 13.33 -10.05 15.13
N ALA A 52 13.04 -9.40 16.25
CA ALA A 52 11.84 -8.57 16.41
C ALA A 52 11.83 -7.42 15.38
N TYR A 53 12.93 -6.68 15.23
CA TYR A 53 13.06 -5.63 14.22
C TYR A 53 12.81 -6.16 12.80
N VAL A 54 13.42 -7.29 12.43
CA VAL A 54 13.24 -7.87 11.09
C VAL A 54 11.78 -8.28 10.84
N VAL A 55 11.12 -8.85 11.83
CA VAL A 55 9.71 -9.27 11.70
C VAL A 55 8.78 -8.05 11.61
N GLU A 56 8.93 -7.10 12.51
CA GLU A 56 7.99 -6.00 12.70
C GLU A 56 8.19 -4.85 11.72
N ASP A 57 9.46 -4.51 11.40
CA ASP A 57 9.79 -3.33 10.61
C ASP A 57 10.31 -3.64 9.19
N ARG A 58 10.42 -4.91 8.80
CA ARG A 58 10.96 -5.26 7.49
C ARG A 58 10.16 -6.31 6.74
N ALA A 59 9.85 -7.45 7.38
CA ALA A 59 9.41 -8.66 6.67
C ALA A 59 7.90 -8.77 6.53
N VAL A 60 7.14 -8.31 7.53
CA VAL A 60 5.69 -8.51 7.62
C VAL A 60 4.93 -7.21 7.32
N PRO A 61 3.85 -7.26 6.53
CA PRO A 61 3.06 -6.07 6.21
C PRO A 61 2.21 -5.60 7.40
N ASP A 62 1.96 -4.29 7.48
CA ASP A 62 0.95 -3.74 8.39
C ASP A 62 -0.46 -4.17 7.97
N TYR A 63 -1.31 -4.55 8.93
CA TYR A 63 -2.65 -5.05 8.63
C TYR A 63 -3.56 -4.00 7.97
N ARG A 64 -3.32 -2.70 8.21
CA ARG A 64 -4.15 -1.59 7.73
C ARG A 64 -3.99 -1.36 6.24
N ASP A 65 -2.75 -1.21 5.78
CA ASP A 65 -2.43 -0.90 4.38
C ASP A 65 -1.85 -2.09 3.60
N GLY A 66 -1.53 -3.21 4.27
CA GLY A 66 -0.96 -4.39 3.63
C GLY A 66 0.46 -4.19 3.07
N LEU A 67 1.15 -3.15 3.52
CA LEU A 67 2.46 -2.77 3.02
C LEU A 67 3.57 -3.05 4.02
N LYS A 68 4.69 -3.52 3.53
CA LYS A 68 5.97 -3.46 4.24
C LYS A 68 6.46 -2.01 4.25
N PRO A 69 7.34 -1.62 5.20
CA PRO A 69 7.87 -0.25 5.26
C PRO A 69 8.45 0.27 3.94
N VAL A 70 9.26 -0.54 3.25
CA VAL A 70 9.84 -0.17 1.94
C VAL A 70 8.77 0.09 0.86
N HIS A 71 7.70 -0.72 0.83
CA HIS A 71 6.59 -0.52 -0.12
C HIS A 71 5.87 0.80 0.14
N ARG A 72 5.65 1.13 1.43
CA ARG A 72 5.02 2.40 1.85
C ARG A 72 5.88 3.59 1.45
N SER A 73 7.19 3.52 1.71
CA SER A 73 8.16 4.56 1.33
C SER A 73 8.19 4.79 -0.18
N LEU A 74 8.16 3.72 -0.99
CA LEU A 74 8.10 3.82 -2.45
C LEU A 74 6.82 4.51 -2.95
N LEU A 75 5.65 4.12 -2.40
CA LEU A 75 4.38 4.75 -2.79
C LEU A 75 4.32 6.20 -2.32
N TRP A 76 4.88 6.51 -1.15
CA TRP A 76 4.98 7.87 -0.64
C TRP A 76 5.90 8.73 -1.50
N SER A 77 7.06 8.20 -1.96
CA SER A 77 7.93 8.87 -2.91
C SER A 77 7.24 9.15 -4.25
N LEU A 78 6.44 8.21 -4.79
CA LEU A 78 5.63 8.45 -5.99
C LEU A 78 4.64 9.60 -5.78
N ALA A 79 4.03 9.70 -4.60
CA ALA A 79 3.11 10.78 -4.25
C ALA A 79 3.85 12.13 -4.12
N GLY A 80 4.97 12.18 -3.42
CA GLY A 80 5.82 13.37 -3.26
C GLY A 80 6.38 13.89 -4.59
N LEU A 81 6.77 12.99 -5.49
CA LEU A 81 7.20 13.31 -6.85
C LEU A 81 6.03 13.68 -7.80
N ASN A 82 4.80 13.68 -7.31
CA ASN A 82 3.57 13.96 -8.06
C ASN A 82 3.41 13.08 -9.32
N LEU A 83 3.85 11.83 -9.26
CA LEU A 83 3.74 10.85 -10.34
C LEU A 83 2.37 10.17 -10.32
N ARG A 84 1.32 10.92 -10.65
CA ARG A 84 -0.07 10.44 -10.68
C ARG A 84 -0.33 9.50 -11.86
N PRO A 85 -1.46 8.75 -11.87
CA PRO A 85 -1.81 7.86 -12.98
C PRO A 85 -1.90 8.55 -14.35
N THR A 86 -2.19 9.85 -14.36
CA THR A 86 -2.28 10.68 -15.59
C THR A 86 -0.94 11.34 -15.98
N SER A 87 0.08 11.28 -15.11
CA SER A 87 1.39 11.85 -15.38
C SER A 87 2.18 10.99 -16.39
N SER A 88 3.17 11.58 -17.04
CA SER A 88 4.15 10.82 -17.83
C SER A 88 4.95 9.88 -16.92
N TYR A 89 5.29 8.71 -17.46
CA TYR A 89 6.21 7.79 -16.78
C TYR A 89 7.57 8.43 -16.55
N LYS A 90 8.21 8.07 -15.44
CA LYS A 90 9.59 8.47 -15.13
C LYS A 90 10.42 7.23 -14.84
N LYS A 91 11.74 7.30 -15.06
CA LYS A 91 12.66 6.20 -14.74
C LYS A 91 12.46 5.73 -13.31
N SER A 92 12.37 4.42 -13.11
CA SER A 92 12.19 3.82 -11.78
C SER A 92 13.28 4.25 -10.81
N ALA A 93 14.51 4.43 -11.31
CA ALA A 93 15.65 4.95 -10.56
C ALA A 93 15.37 6.29 -9.85
N ARG A 94 14.50 7.17 -10.42
CA ARG A 94 14.13 8.43 -9.78
C ARG A 94 13.33 8.20 -8.50
N THR A 95 12.33 7.32 -8.56
CA THR A 95 11.51 6.99 -7.38
C THR A 95 12.31 6.23 -6.33
N VAL A 96 13.16 5.28 -6.76
CA VAL A 96 14.04 4.54 -5.86
C VAL A 96 15.02 5.49 -5.18
N GLY A 97 15.65 6.42 -5.92
CA GLY A 97 16.56 7.42 -5.36
C GLY A 97 15.90 8.33 -4.32
N ASP A 98 14.69 8.83 -4.60
CA ASP A 98 13.92 9.65 -3.64
C ASP A 98 13.54 8.83 -2.38
N CYS A 99 13.14 7.57 -2.57
CA CYS A 99 12.78 6.65 -1.49
C CYS A 99 13.97 6.39 -0.55
N ILE A 100 15.13 6.01 -1.07
CA ILE A 100 16.30 5.71 -0.24
C ILE A 100 16.92 6.95 0.38
N GLY A 101 16.84 8.08 -0.32
CA GLY A 101 17.40 9.35 0.17
C GLY A 101 16.59 10.00 1.28
N LYS A 102 15.27 9.71 1.38
CA LYS A 102 14.38 10.40 2.33
C LYS A 102 13.74 9.48 3.36
N TYR A 103 13.34 8.26 2.98
CA TYR A 103 12.43 7.45 3.79
C TYR A 103 12.94 6.06 4.13
N HIS A 104 13.85 5.48 3.34
CA HIS A 104 14.28 4.09 3.51
C HIS A 104 15.79 3.94 3.27
N PRO A 105 16.65 4.16 4.30
CA PRO A 105 18.10 4.22 4.17
C PRO A 105 18.73 2.82 3.99
N HIS A 106 18.37 2.13 2.90
CA HIS A 106 18.85 0.80 2.53
C HIS A 106 19.24 0.77 1.04
N GLY A 107 19.87 -0.33 0.60
CA GLY A 107 20.37 -0.46 -0.77
C GLY A 107 19.30 -0.31 -1.85
N ASP A 108 19.65 0.36 -2.95
CA ASP A 108 18.79 0.66 -4.09
C ASP A 108 18.25 -0.60 -4.79
N ALA A 109 19.05 -1.65 -4.87
CA ALA A 109 18.65 -2.93 -5.46
C ALA A 109 17.50 -3.59 -4.66
N ALA A 110 17.52 -3.51 -3.32
CA ALA A 110 16.47 -4.03 -2.46
C ALA A 110 15.18 -3.21 -2.60
N ALA A 111 15.29 -1.88 -2.61
CA ALA A 111 14.16 -0.98 -2.82
C ALA A 111 13.54 -1.18 -4.21
N TYR A 112 14.34 -1.32 -5.26
CA TYR A 112 13.85 -1.62 -6.60
C TYR A 112 13.17 -2.98 -6.68
N GLY A 113 13.72 -4.03 -6.07
CA GLY A 113 13.10 -5.35 -5.98
C GLY A 113 11.73 -5.31 -5.30
N ALA A 114 11.60 -4.52 -4.24
CA ALA A 114 10.32 -4.27 -3.59
C ALA A 114 9.33 -3.53 -4.52
N MET A 115 9.80 -2.55 -5.29
CA MET A 115 8.98 -1.85 -6.29
C MET A 115 8.47 -2.80 -7.39
N VAL A 116 9.33 -3.71 -7.87
CA VAL A 116 8.96 -4.76 -8.82
C VAL A 116 7.86 -5.65 -8.25
N THR A 117 7.97 -6.02 -6.98
CA THR A 117 6.96 -6.84 -6.31
C THR A 117 5.58 -6.19 -6.36
N ILE A 118 5.45 -4.92 -5.95
CA ILE A 118 4.15 -4.23 -5.92
C ILE A 118 3.66 -3.75 -7.30
N ALA A 119 4.50 -3.79 -8.32
CA ALA A 119 4.10 -3.58 -9.70
C ALA A 119 3.49 -4.84 -10.34
N ASN A 120 3.77 -6.02 -9.78
CA ASN A 120 3.31 -7.32 -10.26
C ASN A 120 2.18 -7.93 -9.41
N THR A 121 1.61 -7.18 -8.49
CA THR A 121 0.41 -7.59 -7.73
C THR A 121 -0.86 -7.42 -8.55
N MET A 122 -1.98 -7.97 -8.07
CA MET A 122 -3.28 -7.87 -8.74
C MET A 122 -4.37 -7.43 -7.76
N PRO A 123 -4.74 -6.12 -7.73
CA PRO A 123 -4.28 -5.00 -8.57
C PRO A 123 -2.86 -4.52 -8.28
N PRO A 124 -2.16 -3.96 -9.28
CA PRO A 124 -0.83 -3.41 -9.06
C PRO A 124 -0.90 -2.09 -8.28
N ALA A 125 0.06 -1.87 -7.38
CA ALA A 125 0.19 -0.58 -6.70
C ALA A 125 1.06 0.41 -7.49
N VAL A 126 1.93 -0.09 -8.37
CA VAL A 126 2.77 0.71 -9.28
C VAL A 126 2.40 0.39 -10.72
N ASP A 127 2.11 1.42 -11.51
CA ASP A 127 1.97 1.32 -12.95
C ASP A 127 3.34 1.49 -13.60
N GLY A 128 3.86 0.38 -14.13
CA GLY A 128 5.19 0.32 -14.73
C GLY A 128 5.16 0.21 -16.25
N GLN A 129 6.19 0.75 -16.91
CA GLN A 129 6.44 0.59 -18.34
C GLN A 129 7.83 -0.05 -18.55
N GLY A 130 7.94 -0.95 -19.52
CA GLY A 130 9.16 -1.71 -19.77
C GLY A 130 9.08 -3.15 -19.27
N ASN A 131 10.24 -3.79 -19.07
CA ASN A 131 10.32 -5.17 -18.57
C ASN A 131 10.38 -5.19 -17.03
N TRP A 132 9.27 -5.55 -16.42
CA TRP A 132 9.12 -5.69 -14.95
C TRP A 132 9.26 -7.13 -14.47
N GLY A 133 9.82 -8.01 -15.29
CA GLY A 133 10.01 -9.41 -14.98
C GLY A 133 8.79 -10.28 -15.28
N THR A 134 9.01 -11.57 -15.12
CA THR A 134 8.04 -12.65 -15.24
C THR A 134 8.38 -13.69 -14.16
N PRO A 135 7.57 -14.75 -13.96
CA PRO A 135 7.95 -15.80 -13.01
C PRO A 135 9.30 -16.47 -13.28
N ILE A 136 9.79 -16.39 -14.51
CA ILE A 136 11.01 -17.06 -14.95
C ILE A 136 12.14 -16.12 -15.38
N ASN A 137 11.87 -14.84 -15.54
CA ASN A 137 12.92 -13.85 -15.84
C ASN A 137 12.85 -12.66 -14.88
N PRO A 138 14.01 -12.18 -14.41
CA PRO A 138 14.07 -10.99 -13.57
C PRO A 138 13.63 -9.75 -14.34
N ALA A 139 13.24 -8.71 -13.59
CA ALA A 139 13.00 -7.39 -14.16
C ALA A 139 14.30 -6.80 -14.72
N ALA A 140 14.18 -5.96 -15.74
CA ALA A 140 15.29 -5.14 -16.20
C ALA A 140 15.73 -4.16 -15.11
N ALA A 141 16.99 -3.72 -15.17
CA ALA A 141 17.51 -2.77 -14.19
C ALA A 141 16.68 -1.46 -14.15
N GLN A 142 16.64 -0.82 -12.99
CA GLN A 142 15.81 0.38 -12.70
C GLN A 142 16.03 1.57 -13.65
N ARG A 143 17.20 1.63 -14.31
CA ARG A 143 17.51 2.64 -15.32
C ARG A 143 16.78 2.43 -16.66
N TYR A 144 16.28 1.22 -16.93
CA TYR A 144 15.55 0.88 -18.15
C TYR A 144 14.04 0.88 -17.96
N THR A 145 13.55 0.58 -16.77
CA THR A 145 12.12 0.59 -16.46
C THR A 145 11.64 2.00 -16.10
N GLU A 146 10.36 2.22 -16.29
CA GLU A 146 9.70 3.48 -15.95
C GLU A 146 8.46 3.21 -15.12
N ALA A 147 8.13 4.13 -14.23
CA ALA A 147 7.05 3.96 -13.26
C ALA A 147 6.28 5.26 -13.01
N ARG A 148 5.06 5.07 -12.56
CA ARG A 148 4.18 6.06 -11.94
C ARG A 148 3.22 5.36 -10.99
N MET A 149 2.45 6.10 -10.24
CA MET A 149 1.39 5.56 -9.38
C MET A 149 0.32 4.88 -10.23
N SER A 150 -0.15 3.72 -9.79
CA SER A 150 -1.29 3.04 -10.41
C SER A 150 -2.61 3.76 -10.09
N LYS A 151 -3.66 3.50 -10.86
CA LYS A 151 -5.02 3.97 -10.56
C LYS A 151 -5.51 3.39 -9.24
N PHE A 152 -5.21 2.11 -8.99
CA PHE A 152 -5.55 1.46 -7.73
C PHE A 152 -4.93 2.17 -6.54
N ALA A 153 -3.60 2.38 -6.55
CA ALA A 153 -2.92 3.06 -5.45
C ALA A 153 -3.45 4.49 -5.24
N HIS A 154 -3.69 5.22 -6.32
CA HIS A 154 -4.26 6.57 -6.25
C HIS A 154 -5.66 6.61 -5.64
N MET A 155 -6.53 5.68 -6.04
CA MET A 155 -7.94 5.67 -5.62
C MET A 155 -8.16 5.05 -4.24
N PHE A 156 -7.35 4.05 -3.87
CA PHE A 156 -7.60 3.22 -2.69
C PHE A 156 -6.55 3.33 -1.60
N MET A 157 -5.37 3.96 -1.85
CA MET A 157 -4.29 4.01 -0.87
C MET A 157 -3.72 5.43 -0.65
N LEU A 158 -3.84 6.33 -1.62
CA LEU A 158 -3.21 7.65 -1.61
C LEU A 158 -4.23 8.78 -1.89
N ASP A 159 -5.49 8.56 -1.53
CA ASP A 159 -6.50 9.60 -1.58
C ASP A 159 -6.18 10.71 -0.57
N ARG A 160 -6.07 11.94 -1.09
CA ARG A 160 -5.57 13.09 -0.34
C ARG A 160 -6.45 13.42 0.88
N SER A 161 -7.75 13.28 0.77
CA SER A 161 -8.67 13.58 1.87
C SER A 161 -8.48 12.66 3.07
N TYR A 162 -8.12 11.40 2.83
CA TYR A 162 -7.81 10.45 3.90
C TYR A 162 -6.36 10.58 4.41
N LEU A 163 -5.42 11.05 3.57
CA LEU A 163 -4.04 11.31 4.01
C LEU A 163 -3.96 12.39 5.09
N ASP A 164 -4.86 13.39 5.04
CA ASP A 164 -4.91 14.47 6.01
C ASP A 164 -5.32 13.99 7.43
N VAL A 165 -5.84 12.76 7.58
CA VAL A 165 -6.36 12.23 8.84
C VAL A 165 -5.60 11.01 9.37
N VAL A 166 -4.53 10.60 8.71
CA VAL A 166 -3.63 9.55 9.21
C VAL A 166 -2.45 10.15 9.98
N PRO A 167 -1.96 9.47 11.05
CA PRO A 167 -0.78 9.93 11.75
C PRO A 167 0.46 9.82 10.88
N THR A 168 1.34 10.81 10.99
CA THR A 168 2.65 10.83 10.38
C THR A 168 3.74 10.61 11.42
N VAL A 169 4.88 10.11 10.99
CA VAL A 169 6.10 9.99 11.79
C VAL A 169 7.24 10.69 11.05
N PRO A 170 8.24 11.26 11.75
CA PRO A 170 9.40 11.81 11.09
C PRO A 170 10.15 10.73 10.30
N ASN A 171 10.79 11.14 9.21
CA ASN A 171 11.72 10.29 8.48
C ASN A 171 13.01 10.09 9.29
N PHE A 172 13.97 9.32 8.77
CA PHE A 172 15.23 9.00 9.48
C PHE A 172 16.14 10.22 9.70
N SER A 173 16.06 11.26 8.86
CA SER A 173 16.80 12.53 9.03
C SER A 173 16.07 13.58 9.84
N GLY A 174 14.76 13.42 10.07
CA GLY A 174 13.94 14.35 10.84
C GLY A 174 13.52 15.62 10.08
N ASP A 175 13.84 15.72 8.77
CA ASP A 175 13.56 16.88 7.93
C ASP A 175 12.26 16.75 7.12
N ASP A 176 11.68 15.56 7.07
CA ASP A 176 10.42 15.25 6.38
C ASP A 176 9.61 14.25 7.20
N SER A 177 8.41 13.94 6.78
CA SER A 177 7.52 13.01 7.43
C SER A 177 6.90 12.00 6.46
N ILE A 178 6.60 10.81 6.98
CA ILE A 178 5.92 9.75 6.26
C ILE A 178 4.68 9.29 7.03
N PRO A 179 3.56 8.97 6.37
CA PRO A 179 2.42 8.34 7.05
C PRO A 179 2.83 7.04 7.74
N LEU A 180 2.41 6.87 8.99
CA LEU A 180 2.63 5.64 9.76
C LEU A 180 2.08 4.41 9.02
N PHE A 181 0.96 4.60 8.32
CA PHE A 181 0.34 3.67 7.36
C PHE A 181 -0.41 4.48 6.30
N LEU A 182 -0.57 3.95 5.10
CA LEU A 182 -1.41 4.57 4.08
C LEU A 182 -2.90 4.30 4.38
N PRO A 183 -3.79 5.27 4.07
CA PRO A 183 -5.23 5.13 4.32
C PRO A 183 -5.88 4.16 3.34
N ALA A 184 -5.54 2.87 3.42
CA ALA A 184 -6.08 1.87 2.51
C ALA A 184 -7.59 1.69 2.70
N LEU A 185 -8.33 1.80 1.60
CA LEU A 185 -9.79 1.68 1.53
C LEU A 185 -10.23 0.25 1.18
N LEU A 186 -9.28 -0.62 0.82
CA LEU A 186 -9.41 -2.06 0.65
C LEU A 186 -8.18 -2.74 1.27
N PRO A 187 -8.30 -3.97 1.80
CA PRO A 187 -7.21 -4.68 2.46
C PRO A 187 -6.16 -5.19 1.47
N TYR A 188 -5.21 -4.33 1.11
CA TYR A 188 -4.19 -4.64 0.09
C TYR A 188 -3.35 -5.88 0.43
N ALA A 189 -3.20 -6.22 1.72
CA ALA A 189 -2.56 -7.45 2.16
C ALA A 189 -3.12 -8.70 1.44
N LEU A 190 -4.41 -8.70 1.10
CA LEU A 190 -5.07 -9.83 0.44
C LEU A 190 -4.88 -9.86 -1.09
N PHE A 191 -4.33 -8.82 -1.68
CA PHE A 191 -4.11 -8.73 -3.13
C PHE A 191 -2.65 -8.98 -3.53
N ASN A 192 -1.71 -8.80 -2.59
CA ASN A 192 -0.29 -8.78 -2.93
C ASN A 192 0.35 -10.17 -3.07
N GLY A 193 -0.40 -11.24 -2.78
CA GLY A 193 0.06 -12.61 -3.01
C GLY A 193 1.45 -12.89 -2.46
N ASN A 194 1.71 -12.42 -1.24
CA ASN A 194 3.03 -12.56 -0.62
C ASN A 194 3.41 -14.04 -0.51
N THR A 195 4.34 -14.47 -1.35
CA THR A 195 5.01 -15.75 -1.14
C THR A 195 5.60 -15.75 0.27
N PRO A 196 5.29 -16.75 1.10
CA PRO A 196 5.74 -16.77 2.48
C PRO A 196 7.25 -16.71 2.55
N ALA A 197 7.78 -15.56 2.97
CA ALA A 197 9.19 -15.39 3.23
C ALA A 197 9.49 -15.74 4.69
N PRO A 198 10.51 -16.55 4.97
CA PRO A 198 10.96 -16.77 6.33
C PRO A 198 11.60 -15.50 6.88
N ALA A 199 11.29 -15.17 8.14
CA ALA A 199 11.97 -14.12 8.89
C ALA A 199 12.09 -14.60 10.32
N TYR A 200 13.28 -14.68 10.86
CA TYR A 200 13.61 -15.04 12.26
C TYR A 200 12.49 -15.76 13.05
N GLY A 201 12.32 -17.07 12.82
CA GLY A 201 11.30 -17.90 13.50
C GLY A 201 9.85 -17.68 13.03
N VAL A 202 9.62 -16.76 12.10
CA VAL A 202 8.29 -16.43 11.57
C VAL A 202 8.25 -16.71 10.06
N ARG A 203 7.15 -17.32 9.61
CA ARG A 203 6.82 -17.45 8.19
C ARG A 203 5.43 -16.88 7.99
N ALA A 204 5.33 -15.75 7.30
CA ALA A 204 4.06 -15.08 7.03
C ALA A 204 3.88 -14.84 5.53
N GLY A 205 2.65 -15.04 5.07
CA GLY A 205 2.24 -14.80 3.70
C GLY A 205 0.79 -15.22 3.50
N ASN A 206 0.21 -14.80 2.39
CA ASN A 206 -1.15 -15.19 1.99
C ASN A 206 -1.26 -15.28 0.47
N PRO A 207 -2.19 -16.09 -0.05
CA PRO A 207 -2.48 -16.10 -1.47
C PRO A 207 -3.04 -14.76 -1.95
N SER A 208 -2.98 -14.49 -3.24
CA SER A 208 -3.67 -13.36 -3.83
C SER A 208 -5.14 -13.71 -4.04
N PHE A 209 -6.03 -12.90 -3.49
CA PHE A 209 -7.48 -13.02 -3.69
C PHE A 209 -7.96 -12.09 -4.80
N SER A 210 -9.05 -12.48 -5.44
CA SER A 210 -9.73 -11.67 -6.47
C SER A 210 -10.17 -10.31 -5.90
N PHE A 211 -9.86 -9.24 -6.63
CA PHE A 211 -10.29 -7.89 -6.29
C PHE A 211 -11.81 -7.80 -6.11
N ARG A 212 -12.57 -8.49 -6.98
CA ARG A 212 -14.05 -8.51 -6.92
C ARG A 212 -14.55 -9.22 -5.66
N SER A 213 -13.99 -10.38 -5.34
CA SER A 213 -14.42 -11.17 -4.18
C SER A 213 -14.13 -10.45 -2.86
N VAL A 214 -12.92 -9.90 -2.69
CA VAL A 214 -12.55 -9.12 -1.49
C VAL A 214 -13.39 -7.84 -1.37
N SER A 215 -13.59 -7.11 -2.46
CA SER A 215 -14.43 -5.91 -2.44
C SER A 215 -15.88 -6.22 -2.03
N LYS A 216 -16.43 -7.34 -2.50
CA LYS A 216 -17.77 -7.81 -2.14
C LYS A 216 -17.89 -8.10 -0.63
N VAL A 217 -16.87 -8.78 -0.07
CA VAL A 217 -16.80 -9.05 1.38
C VAL A 217 -16.72 -7.75 2.18
N VAL A 218 -15.81 -6.85 1.81
CA VAL A 218 -15.60 -5.57 2.50
C VAL A 218 -16.88 -4.73 2.50
N ILE A 219 -17.53 -4.56 1.35
CA ILE A 219 -18.78 -3.78 1.23
C ILE A 219 -19.89 -4.42 2.07
N ALA A 220 -20.03 -5.75 2.05
CA ALA A 220 -21.04 -6.45 2.84
C ALA A 220 -20.83 -6.24 4.35
N MET A 221 -19.58 -6.36 4.82
CA MET A 221 -19.25 -6.19 6.24
C MET A 221 -19.37 -4.73 6.70
N LEU A 222 -19.05 -3.75 5.85
CA LEU A 222 -19.27 -2.33 6.14
C LEU A 222 -20.76 -1.99 6.29
N LYS A 223 -21.64 -2.70 5.57
CA LYS A 223 -23.11 -2.64 5.71
C LYS A 223 -23.64 -3.48 6.89
N GLY A 224 -22.78 -3.92 7.80
CA GLY A 224 -23.17 -4.66 9.00
C GLY A 224 -23.45 -6.16 8.78
N LYS A 225 -23.21 -6.73 7.59
CA LYS A 225 -23.40 -8.17 7.38
C LYS A 225 -22.28 -8.98 8.04
N GLU A 226 -22.66 -9.97 8.86
CA GLU A 226 -21.69 -10.90 9.42
C GLU A 226 -21.18 -11.91 8.38
N MET A 227 -19.86 -12.04 8.31
CA MET A 227 -19.15 -12.97 7.44
C MET A 227 -18.35 -13.96 8.30
N SER A 228 -18.93 -15.14 8.57
CA SER A 228 -18.23 -16.25 9.22
C SER A 228 -17.19 -16.87 8.30
N GLY A 229 -16.26 -17.67 8.85
CA GLY A 229 -15.24 -18.37 8.05
C GLY A 229 -15.84 -19.16 6.89
N LYS A 230 -16.93 -19.90 7.11
CA LYS A 230 -17.65 -20.64 6.04
C LYS A 230 -18.22 -19.74 4.95
N LYS A 231 -18.79 -18.58 5.32
CA LYS A 231 -19.29 -17.60 4.32
C LYS A 231 -18.14 -16.96 3.56
N LEU A 232 -17.02 -16.66 4.23
CA LEU A 232 -15.83 -16.13 3.59
C LEU A 232 -15.26 -17.11 2.55
N ALA A 233 -15.14 -18.39 2.90
CA ALA A 233 -14.66 -19.42 1.98
C ALA A 233 -15.51 -19.58 0.72
N LYS A 234 -16.83 -19.35 0.82
CA LYS A 234 -17.75 -19.39 -0.33
C LYS A 234 -17.68 -18.16 -1.24
N VAL A 235 -17.18 -17.02 -0.73
CA VAL A 235 -17.16 -15.75 -1.49
C VAL A 235 -15.77 -15.40 -1.96
N LEU A 236 -14.74 -15.74 -1.19
CA LEU A 236 -13.36 -15.43 -1.56
C LEU A 236 -12.87 -16.37 -2.66
N GLU A 237 -12.26 -15.78 -3.67
CA GLU A 237 -11.71 -16.47 -4.83
C GLU A 237 -10.21 -16.20 -4.92
N ILE A 238 -9.42 -17.25 -5.14
CA ILE A 238 -7.99 -17.09 -5.41
C ILE A 238 -7.82 -16.60 -6.85
N GLN A 239 -7.03 -15.55 -7.03
CA GLN A 239 -6.67 -15.01 -8.33
C GLN A 239 -5.16 -14.75 -8.37
N HIS A 240 -4.42 -15.66 -8.97
CA HIS A 240 -2.97 -15.52 -9.04
C HIS A 240 -2.56 -14.54 -10.15
N PRO A 241 -1.62 -13.59 -9.89
CA PRO A 241 -1.21 -12.56 -10.86
C PRO A 241 -0.66 -13.13 -12.18
N TRP A 242 -0.21 -14.37 -12.18
CA TRP A 242 0.35 -15.06 -13.36
C TRP A 242 -0.61 -16.09 -13.98
N GLY A 243 -1.89 -16.04 -13.62
CA GLY A 243 -2.94 -16.78 -14.31
C GLY A 243 -3.07 -18.26 -13.96
N CYS A 244 -2.40 -18.72 -12.92
CA CYS A 244 -2.63 -20.09 -12.43
C CYS A 244 -3.96 -20.18 -11.72
N THR A 245 -4.67 -21.29 -11.90
CA THR A 245 -5.93 -21.59 -11.25
C THR A 245 -5.69 -22.35 -9.95
N SER A 246 -6.46 -22.06 -8.90
CA SER A 246 -6.46 -22.88 -7.69
C SER A 246 -7.27 -24.14 -7.92
N VAL A 247 -6.66 -25.29 -7.67
CA VAL A 247 -7.29 -26.62 -7.68
C VAL A 247 -7.30 -27.24 -6.26
N THR A 248 -7.21 -26.40 -5.27
CA THR A 248 -7.28 -26.78 -3.85
C THR A 248 -8.66 -27.32 -3.53
N ASP A 249 -8.72 -28.41 -2.76
CA ASP A 249 -9.98 -28.95 -2.26
C ASP A 249 -10.77 -27.90 -1.49
N PRO A 250 -12.09 -27.78 -1.70
CA PRO A 250 -12.91 -26.80 -0.98
C PRO A 250 -12.85 -26.93 0.53
N SER A 251 -12.68 -28.15 1.08
CA SER A 251 -12.54 -28.37 2.53
C SER A 251 -11.21 -27.83 3.07
N ASP A 252 -10.11 -28.03 2.36
CA ASP A 252 -8.79 -27.50 2.70
C ASP A 252 -8.77 -25.98 2.64
N PHE A 253 -9.46 -25.41 1.64
CA PHE A 253 -9.62 -23.97 1.52
C PHE A 253 -10.45 -23.39 2.68
N GLU A 254 -11.58 -24.06 3.06
CA GLU A 254 -12.39 -23.66 4.21
C GLU A 254 -11.57 -23.72 5.50
N GLU A 255 -10.78 -24.77 5.72
CA GLU A 255 -9.89 -24.89 6.87
C GLU A 255 -8.82 -23.78 6.88
N MET A 256 -8.22 -23.46 5.73
CA MET A 256 -7.28 -22.36 5.63
C MET A 256 -7.93 -21.01 6.01
N ILE A 257 -9.14 -20.74 5.57
CA ILE A 257 -9.89 -19.53 5.95
C ILE A 257 -10.18 -19.51 7.45
N ALA A 258 -10.55 -20.64 8.03
CA ALA A 258 -10.89 -20.75 9.45
C ALA A 258 -9.67 -20.64 10.37
N THR A 259 -8.52 -21.16 9.96
CA THR A 259 -7.30 -21.21 10.79
C THR A 259 -6.29 -20.11 10.48
N GLY A 260 -6.33 -19.54 9.27
CA GLY A 260 -5.31 -18.63 8.73
C GLY A 260 -4.04 -19.34 8.25
N LYS A 261 -4.03 -20.68 8.23
CA LYS A 261 -2.91 -21.53 7.81
C LYS A 261 -3.42 -22.63 6.86
N GLY A 262 -2.74 -22.83 5.75
CA GLY A 262 -3.09 -23.87 4.79
C GLY A 262 -2.20 -23.82 3.57
N SER A 263 -2.51 -24.63 2.57
CA SER A 263 -1.80 -24.65 1.30
C SER A 263 -2.78 -24.44 0.16
N ILE A 264 -2.32 -23.74 -0.87
CA ILE A 264 -3.05 -23.57 -2.13
C ILE A 264 -2.29 -24.35 -3.20
N ILE A 265 -3.01 -25.22 -3.91
CA ILE A 265 -2.51 -25.95 -5.06
C ILE A 265 -2.84 -25.15 -6.31
N TYR A 266 -1.80 -24.76 -7.04
CA TYR A 266 -1.91 -24.00 -8.28
C TYR A 266 -1.63 -24.90 -9.48
N ALA A 267 -2.64 -25.06 -10.34
CA ALA A 267 -2.48 -25.66 -11.64
C ALA A 267 -2.23 -24.56 -12.70
N PRO A 268 -1.26 -24.74 -13.59
CA PRO A 268 -1.05 -23.83 -14.69
C PRO A 268 -2.11 -24.02 -15.79
N GLU A 269 -2.22 -23.03 -16.69
CA GLU A 269 -2.93 -23.20 -17.95
C GLU A 269 -2.04 -24.02 -18.90
N ILE A 270 -2.53 -25.19 -19.36
CA ILE A 270 -1.85 -26.07 -20.30
C ILE A 270 -2.67 -26.13 -21.57
N GLU A 271 -2.00 -25.93 -22.71
CA GLU A 271 -2.56 -26.08 -24.05
C GLU A 271 -1.89 -27.28 -24.72
N GLU A 272 -2.67 -28.18 -25.26
CA GLU A 272 -2.23 -29.34 -25.99
C GLU A 272 -2.52 -29.23 -27.50
N ASP A 273 -1.62 -29.76 -28.30
CA ASP A 273 -1.76 -29.85 -29.75
C ASP A 273 -1.32 -31.26 -30.16
N TYR A 274 -2.29 -32.19 -30.20
CA TYR A 274 -2.02 -33.58 -30.48
C TYR A 274 -1.41 -33.79 -31.87
N ASP A 275 -1.90 -33.08 -32.88
CA ASP A 275 -1.41 -33.26 -34.27
C ASP A 275 0.06 -32.84 -34.38
N LYS A 276 0.49 -31.86 -33.65
CA LYS A 276 1.88 -31.39 -33.62
C LYS A 276 2.74 -32.04 -32.54
N ARG A 277 2.14 -32.91 -31.72
CA ARG A 277 2.81 -33.53 -30.56
C ARG A 277 3.46 -32.48 -29.64
N LEU A 278 2.69 -31.41 -29.31
CA LEU A 278 3.16 -30.30 -28.51
C LEU A 278 2.27 -30.08 -27.28
N ILE A 279 2.92 -29.89 -26.15
CA ILE A 279 2.28 -29.41 -24.91
C ILE A 279 2.89 -28.05 -24.57
N ARG A 280 2.03 -27.03 -24.25
CA ARG A 280 2.45 -25.68 -23.91
C ARG A 280 1.94 -25.34 -22.54
N VAL A 281 2.84 -25.03 -21.58
CA VAL A 281 2.49 -24.54 -20.25
C VAL A 281 2.53 -23.02 -20.31
N ARG A 282 1.38 -22.38 -20.14
CA ARG A 282 1.21 -20.94 -20.34
C ARG A 282 1.35 -20.11 -19.08
N SER A 283 1.22 -20.72 -17.91
CA SER A 283 1.41 -20.09 -16.62
C SER A 283 2.17 -21.02 -15.67
N PHE A 284 2.82 -20.48 -14.66
CA PHE A 284 3.59 -21.27 -13.70
C PHE A 284 3.74 -20.51 -12.38
N VAL A 285 3.50 -21.19 -11.27
CA VAL A 285 3.81 -20.71 -9.93
C VAL A 285 4.92 -21.56 -9.35
N PRO A 286 6.10 -21.00 -9.08
CA PRO A 286 7.17 -21.73 -8.42
C PRO A 286 6.75 -22.16 -6.99
N SER A 287 7.18 -23.34 -6.54
CA SER A 287 6.89 -23.87 -5.19
C SER A 287 7.69 -23.17 -4.08
N GLY A 288 8.33 -22.06 -4.35
CA GLY A 288 9.14 -21.27 -3.40
C GLY A 288 9.47 -19.90 -3.94
N LEU A 289 10.53 -19.28 -3.42
CA LEU A 289 11.07 -18.06 -4.02
C LEU A 289 11.49 -18.37 -5.45
N ALA A 290 10.84 -17.69 -6.42
CA ALA A 290 11.10 -17.90 -7.83
C ALA A 290 12.59 -17.71 -8.15
N SER A 291 13.25 -18.80 -8.54
CA SER A 291 14.62 -18.76 -9.03
C SER A 291 14.68 -19.46 -10.39
N THR A 292 15.54 -18.96 -11.26
CA THR A 292 15.85 -19.64 -12.54
C THR A 292 16.24 -21.10 -12.33
N ALA A 293 17.00 -21.39 -11.26
CA ALA A 293 17.40 -22.73 -10.90
C ALA A 293 16.22 -23.70 -10.62
N GLN A 294 15.10 -23.21 -10.12
CA GLN A 294 13.91 -24.05 -9.89
C GLN A 294 13.19 -24.37 -11.20
N ILE A 295 13.16 -23.41 -12.12
CA ILE A 295 12.60 -23.59 -13.45
C ILE A 295 13.42 -24.59 -14.23
N ASP A 296 14.76 -24.46 -14.22
CA ASP A 296 15.68 -25.37 -14.88
C ASP A 296 15.51 -26.82 -14.34
N LYS A 297 15.37 -26.98 -13.02
CA LYS A 297 15.05 -28.27 -12.39
C LYS A 297 13.70 -28.83 -12.84
N THR A 298 12.70 -27.99 -13.00
CA THR A 298 11.38 -28.44 -13.49
C THR A 298 11.47 -28.90 -14.94
N LEU A 299 12.14 -28.12 -15.81
CA LEU A 299 12.39 -28.50 -17.20
C LEU A 299 13.21 -29.78 -17.30
N GLU A 300 14.23 -29.96 -16.46
CA GLU A 300 15.02 -31.18 -16.37
C GLU A 300 14.17 -32.40 -15.99
N LYS A 301 13.25 -32.26 -15.03
CA LYS A 301 12.32 -33.35 -14.69
C LYS A 301 11.38 -33.70 -15.82
N ILE A 302 10.83 -32.70 -16.51
CA ILE A 302 9.95 -32.90 -17.67
C ILE A 302 10.71 -33.58 -18.81
N SER A 303 11.96 -33.20 -19.07
CA SER A 303 12.77 -33.79 -20.11
C SER A 303 13.09 -35.28 -19.89
N LYS A 304 12.94 -35.78 -18.67
CA LYS A 304 13.14 -37.19 -18.30
C LYS A 304 11.88 -38.05 -18.43
N ILE A 305 10.73 -37.43 -18.75
CA ILE A 305 9.48 -38.17 -19.01
C ILE A 305 9.64 -38.93 -20.32
N ASP A 306 9.35 -40.23 -20.31
CA ASP A 306 9.42 -41.05 -21.49
C ASP A 306 8.46 -40.52 -22.58
N GLY A 307 8.89 -40.53 -23.83
CA GLY A 307 8.14 -39.93 -24.93
C GLY A 307 8.34 -38.41 -25.11
N VAL A 308 8.98 -37.71 -24.20
CA VAL A 308 9.38 -36.29 -24.39
C VAL A 308 10.67 -36.24 -25.21
N ARG A 309 10.62 -35.56 -26.36
CA ARG A 309 11.77 -35.36 -27.24
C ARG A 309 12.61 -34.15 -26.84
N LYS A 310 11.95 -33.03 -26.47
CA LYS A 310 12.61 -31.77 -26.12
C LYS A 310 11.71 -30.95 -25.21
N CYS A 311 12.33 -30.29 -24.20
CA CYS A 311 11.66 -29.37 -23.34
C CYS A 311 12.50 -28.08 -23.21
N TYR A 312 11.86 -26.92 -23.39
CA TYR A 312 12.55 -25.63 -23.29
C TYR A 312 11.59 -24.50 -22.94
N SER A 313 12.12 -23.40 -22.41
CA SER A 313 11.35 -22.18 -22.21
C SER A 313 11.49 -21.23 -23.38
N LYS A 314 10.39 -20.60 -23.80
CA LYS A 314 10.39 -19.58 -24.84
C LYS A 314 9.66 -18.33 -24.36
N GLN A 315 10.35 -17.21 -24.31
CA GLN A 315 9.81 -15.91 -23.90
C GLN A 315 10.05 -14.83 -24.94
N GLY A 316 9.16 -13.85 -24.98
CA GLY A 316 9.30 -12.61 -25.76
C GLY A 316 8.01 -12.20 -26.46
N LYS A 317 7.80 -10.90 -26.63
CA LYS A 317 6.63 -10.30 -27.30
C LYS A 317 6.40 -10.78 -28.74
N LYS A 318 7.43 -11.34 -29.39
CA LYS A 318 7.38 -11.84 -30.78
C LYS A 318 7.39 -13.34 -30.87
N SER A 319 7.44 -14.10 -29.78
CA SER A 319 7.38 -15.54 -29.85
C SER A 319 5.93 -15.98 -30.03
N VAL A 320 5.66 -16.64 -31.14
CA VAL A 320 4.38 -17.31 -31.40
C VAL A 320 4.05 -18.20 -30.21
N GLY A 321 2.99 -17.86 -29.47
CA GLY A 321 2.53 -18.66 -28.34
C GLY A 321 3.04 -18.25 -26.95
N SER A 322 3.67 -17.07 -26.75
CA SER A 322 3.80 -16.52 -25.37
C SER A 322 2.41 -16.17 -24.88
N GLY A 323 1.95 -16.90 -23.86
CA GLY A 323 0.64 -16.67 -23.26
C GLY A 323 0.56 -15.30 -22.59
N PRO A 324 -0.63 -14.86 -22.23
CA PRO A 324 -0.86 -13.55 -21.57
C PRO A 324 -0.10 -13.42 -20.25
N TYR A 325 0.39 -14.49 -19.70
CA TYR A 325 0.95 -14.59 -18.35
C TYR A 325 2.49 -14.51 -18.28
N GLY A 326 3.16 -14.29 -19.41
CA GLY A 326 4.60 -14.03 -19.43
C GLY A 326 5.51 -15.24 -19.22
N ALA A 327 4.97 -16.45 -19.01
CA ALA A 327 5.73 -17.70 -18.90
C ALA A 327 5.25 -18.70 -19.94
N LEU A 328 6.17 -19.38 -20.60
CA LEU A 328 5.85 -20.43 -21.54
C LEU A 328 6.92 -21.53 -21.52
N PHE A 329 6.50 -22.74 -21.19
CA PHE A 329 7.28 -23.96 -21.46
C PHE A 329 6.73 -24.66 -22.69
N ILE A 330 7.60 -25.09 -23.57
CA ILE A 330 7.26 -25.89 -24.76
C ILE A 330 7.83 -27.27 -24.56
N ILE A 331 6.97 -28.27 -24.65
CA ILE A 331 7.32 -29.69 -24.57
C ILE A 331 6.98 -30.32 -25.93
N GLU A 332 7.99 -30.75 -26.62
CA GLU A 332 7.86 -31.48 -27.87
C GLU A 332 7.93 -32.99 -27.59
N CYS A 333 6.87 -33.71 -27.92
CA CYS A 333 6.80 -35.15 -27.76
C CYS A 333 7.29 -35.88 -29.01
N GLN A 334 7.55 -37.19 -28.92
CA GLN A 334 7.90 -38.06 -30.03
C GLN A 334 6.74 -38.17 -31.01
N ARG A 335 7.03 -38.30 -32.29
CA ARG A 335 6.00 -38.30 -33.35
C ARG A 335 5.19 -39.60 -33.44
N ASN A 336 5.77 -40.70 -33.01
CA ASN A 336 5.20 -42.04 -33.08
C ASN A 336 4.28 -42.41 -31.90
N LEU A 337 3.99 -41.49 -31.03
CA LEU A 337 3.09 -41.70 -29.89
C LEU A 337 1.65 -41.86 -30.39
N ASP A 338 0.94 -42.83 -29.83
CA ASP A 338 -0.52 -42.90 -29.94
C ASP A 338 -1.21 -41.83 -29.03
N THR A 339 -2.53 -41.84 -29.06
CA THR A 339 -3.32 -40.86 -28.34
C THR A 339 -3.16 -41.03 -26.83
N ASP A 340 -3.22 -42.27 -26.34
CA ASP A 340 -3.19 -42.56 -24.91
C ASP A 340 -1.81 -42.20 -24.32
N GLN A 341 -0.74 -42.60 -25.00
CA GLN A 341 0.62 -42.24 -24.61
C GLN A 341 0.85 -40.71 -24.59
N PHE A 342 0.25 -39.97 -25.52
CA PHE A 342 0.36 -38.52 -25.53
C PHE A 342 -0.35 -37.88 -24.30
N TYR A 343 -1.54 -38.39 -23.94
CA TYR A 343 -2.26 -37.91 -22.75
C TYR A 343 -1.61 -38.35 -21.45
N ASP A 344 -0.96 -39.52 -21.38
CA ASP A 344 -0.14 -39.93 -20.25
C ASP A 344 1.03 -38.93 -20.00
N ILE A 345 1.67 -38.50 -21.11
CA ILE A 345 2.71 -37.47 -21.02
C ILE A 345 2.12 -36.13 -20.56
N HIS A 346 0.95 -35.74 -21.07
CA HIS A 346 0.27 -34.53 -20.65
C HIS A 346 0.01 -34.53 -19.13
N GLU A 347 -0.55 -35.64 -18.61
CA GLU A 347 -0.80 -35.78 -17.17
C GLU A 347 0.51 -35.75 -16.35
N ALA A 348 1.55 -36.43 -16.83
CA ALA A 348 2.87 -36.42 -16.21
C ALA A 348 3.48 -35.00 -16.16
N VAL A 349 3.31 -34.22 -17.25
CA VAL A 349 3.76 -32.80 -17.30
C VAL A 349 2.95 -31.97 -16.34
N GLU A 350 1.61 -32.07 -16.33
CA GLU A 350 0.73 -31.34 -15.42
C GLU A 350 1.13 -31.57 -13.95
N LYS A 351 1.44 -32.80 -13.57
CA LYS A 351 1.92 -33.16 -12.24
C LYS A 351 3.25 -32.49 -11.88
N GLN A 352 4.16 -32.26 -12.85
CA GLN A 352 5.44 -31.59 -12.59
C GLN A 352 5.29 -30.06 -12.46
N VAL A 353 4.28 -29.45 -13.08
CA VAL A 353 4.08 -27.99 -13.10
C VAL A 353 2.99 -27.52 -12.16
N THR A 354 2.19 -28.41 -11.59
CA THR A 354 1.25 -28.14 -10.51
C THR A 354 1.99 -28.07 -9.19
N ASN A 355 1.87 -26.94 -8.49
CA ASN A 355 2.64 -26.69 -7.28
C ASN A 355 1.73 -26.33 -6.09
N SER A 356 2.09 -26.86 -4.92
CA SER A 356 1.48 -26.50 -3.65
C SER A 356 2.32 -25.41 -2.94
N VAL A 357 1.66 -24.33 -2.53
CA VAL A 357 2.27 -23.24 -1.77
C VAL A 357 1.58 -23.10 -0.43
N GLY A 358 2.34 -23.31 0.66
CA GLY A 358 1.83 -23.17 2.02
C GLY A 358 1.82 -21.71 2.48
N TYR A 359 0.74 -21.28 3.09
CA TYR A 359 0.50 -19.92 3.58
C TYR A 359 0.19 -19.91 5.09
N ARG A 360 0.51 -18.79 5.73
CA ARG A 360 0.09 -18.48 7.09
C ARG A 360 -0.09 -16.97 7.20
N LEU A 361 -1.31 -16.53 7.46
CA LEU A 361 -1.65 -15.12 7.52
C LEU A 361 -1.02 -14.47 8.76
N GLY A 362 0.01 -13.67 8.54
CA GLY A 362 0.70 -12.89 9.57
C GLY A 362 0.71 -11.41 9.20
N VAL A 363 0.48 -10.56 10.19
CA VAL A 363 0.44 -9.10 10.03
C VAL A 363 1.10 -8.41 11.22
N THR A 364 1.59 -7.20 10.99
CA THR A 364 2.06 -6.32 12.06
C THR A 364 1.08 -5.18 12.32
N VAL A 365 1.18 -4.62 13.52
CA VAL A 365 0.50 -3.39 13.92
C VAL A 365 1.57 -2.37 14.27
N ARG A 366 1.81 -1.41 13.39
CA ARG A 366 2.78 -0.33 13.65
C ARG A 366 2.16 0.74 14.54
N LYS A 367 2.93 1.21 15.51
CA LYS A 367 2.56 2.27 16.43
C LYS A 367 3.60 3.39 16.40
N ALA A 368 3.18 4.63 16.62
CA ALA A 368 4.07 5.78 16.55
C ALA A 368 5.05 5.84 17.74
N ASN A 369 4.58 5.49 18.95
CA ASN A 369 5.30 5.70 20.21
C ASN A 369 5.40 4.42 21.06
N ASP A 370 5.24 3.24 20.46
CA ASP A 370 5.25 1.96 21.17
C ASP A 370 5.82 0.88 20.24
N LYS A 371 6.21 -0.28 20.82
CA LYS A 371 6.70 -1.42 20.05
C LYS A 371 5.61 -1.90 19.10
N ASN A 372 6.00 -2.19 17.88
CA ASN A 372 5.14 -2.85 16.91
C ASN A 372 4.74 -4.23 17.45
N ALA A 373 3.62 -4.76 16.97
CA ALA A 373 3.16 -6.08 17.39
C ALA A 373 2.90 -6.96 16.18
N PHE A 374 3.45 -8.17 16.20
CA PHE A 374 3.20 -9.21 15.20
C PHE A 374 2.09 -10.15 15.65
N HIS A 375 1.20 -10.53 14.75
CA HIS A 375 0.10 -11.45 15.01
C HIS A 375 -0.13 -12.41 13.85
N TYR A 376 -0.35 -13.69 14.17
CA TYR A 376 -1.03 -14.62 13.27
C TYR A 376 -2.54 -14.49 13.46
N LEU A 377 -3.27 -14.42 12.36
CA LEU A 377 -4.72 -14.27 12.35
C LEU A 377 -5.36 -15.32 11.44
N ASN A 378 -6.60 -15.69 11.73
CA ASN A 378 -7.47 -16.26 10.72
C ASN A 378 -8.13 -15.16 9.88
N TYR A 379 -8.73 -15.52 8.74
CA TYR A 379 -9.29 -14.54 7.83
C TYR A 379 -10.52 -13.81 8.40
N GLU A 380 -11.34 -14.51 9.20
CA GLU A 380 -12.49 -13.87 9.87
C GLU A 380 -12.03 -12.75 10.82
N LYS A 381 -11.06 -13.05 11.69
CA LYS A 381 -10.50 -12.07 12.62
C LYS A 381 -9.79 -10.95 11.89
N PHE A 382 -9.08 -11.25 10.81
CA PHE A 382 -8.43 -10.26 9.96
C PHE A 382 -9.47 -9.27 9.39
N PHE A 383 -10.53 -9.76 8.72
CA PHE A 383 -11.57 -8.90 8.17
C PHE A 383 -12.27 -8.09 9.25
N ARG A 384 -12.67 -8.70 10.37
CA ARG A 384 -13.31 -7.97 11.49
C ARG A 384 -12.43 -6.84 12.01
N THR A 385 -11.12 -7.09 12.18
CA THR A 385 -10.16 -6.07 12.65
C THR A 385 -9.97 -4.99 11.60
N TRP A 386 -9.85 -5.37 10.33
CA TRP A 386 -9.67 -4.42 9.23
C TRP A 386 -10.91 -3.54 9.02
N ILE A 387 -12.12 -4.08 9.12
CA ILE A 387 -13.37 -3.30 9.03
C ILE A 387 -13.46 -2.27 10.18
N LYS A 388 -13.09 -2.65 11.41
CA LYS A 388 -12.99 -1.68 12.52
C LYS A 388 -12.02 -0.53 12.19
N TYR A 389 -10.86 -0.85 11.63
CA TYR A 389 -9.92 0.17 11.15
C TYR A 389 -10.56 1.06 10.09
N ARG A 390 -11.22 0.51 9.07
CA ARG A 390 -11.84 1.26 7.98
C ARG A 390 -12.94 2.21 8.48
N ILE A 391 -13.76 1.75 9.41
CA ILE A 391 -14.80 2.59 10.05
C ILE A 391 -14.16 3.72 10.88
N ASN A 392 -13.10 3.42 11.64
CA ASN A 392 -12.39 4.44 12.41
C ASN A 392 -11.71 5.49 11.51
N LEU A 393 -11.16 5.06 10.38
CA LEU A 393 -10.59 5.97 9.38
C LEU A 393 -11.67 6.91 8.82
N GLU A 394 -12.86 6.38 8.52
CA GLU A 394 -14.00 7.15 8.06
C GLU A 394 -14.47 8.17 9.11
N LEU A 395 -14.58 7.76 10.37
CA LEU A 395 -14.92 8.66 11.47
C LEU A 395 -13.92 9.83 11.63
N ARG A 396 -12.63 9.55 11.45
CA ARG A 396 -11.60 10.61 11.48
C ARG A 396 -11.80 11.59 10.31
N LEU A 397 -12.06 11.06 9.11
CA LEU A 397 -12.35 11.90 7.95
C LEU A 397 -13.59 12.76 8.18
N ILE A 398 -14.70 12.18 8.65
CA ILE A 398 -15.94 12.92 8.91
C ILE A 398 -15.69 14.03 9.94
N LYS A 399 -14.97 13.76 11.03
CA LYS A 399 -14.63 14.78 12.04
C LYS A 399 -13.80 15.92 11.41
N HIS A 400 -12.78 15.59 10.65
CA HIS A 400 -11.95 16.57 9.95
C HIS A 400 -12.75 17.43 8.98
N LEU A 401 -13.65 16.81 8.19
CA LEU A 401 -14.51 17.53 7.26
C LEU A 401 -15.53 18.42 8.00
N LEU A 402 -16.09 17.97 9.12
CA LEU A 402 -16.98 18.77 9.94
C LEU A 402 -16.27 20.02 10.49
N GLU A 403 -15.10 19.85 11.09
CA GLU A 403 -14.30 20.98 11.61
C GLU A 403 -13.96 21.98 10.50
N LYS A 404 -13.60 21.49 9.32
CA LYS A 404 -13.31 22.33 8.15
C LYS A 404 -14.55 23.07 7.65
N ALA A 405 -15.68 22.38 7.54
CA ALA A 405 -16.94 22.97 7.08
C ALA A 405 -17.49 23.98 8.09
N GLU A 406 -17.39 23.71 9.39
CA GLU A 406 -17.81 24.66 10.46
C GLU A 406 -16.94 25.92 10.46
N LYS A 407 -15.62 25.81 10.28
CA LYS A 407 -14.72 26.97 10.13
C LYS A 407 -15.06 27.79 8.87
N GLU A 408 -15.32 27.11 7.75
CA GLU A 408 -15.71 27.78 6.50
C GLU A 408 -17.08 28.45 6.61
N LEU A 409 -18.05 27.82 7.27
CA LEU A 409 -19.35 28.40 7.55
C LEU A 409 -19.23 29.70 8.36
N HIS A 410 -18.43 29.65 9.43
CA HIS A 410 -18.18 30.82 10.25
C HIS A 410 -17.56 31.96 9.42
N LEU A 411 -16.53 31.66 8.63
CA LEU A 411 -15.88 32.60 7.73
C LEU A 411 -16.87 33.26 6.74
N GLN A 412 -17.74 32.46 6.10
CA GLN A 412 -18.72 32.98 5.17
C GLN A 412 -19.79 33.84 5.87
N LYS A 413 -20.20 33.51 7.10
CA LYS A 413 -21.11 34.31 7.92
C LYS A 413 -20.50 35.68 8.31
N VAL A 414 -19.22 35.71 8.67
CA VAL A 414 -18.48 36.96 8.94
C VAL A 414 -18.42 37.85 7.70
N TYR A 415 -18.17 37.28 6.52
CA TYR A 415 -18.17 38.04 5.28
C TYR A 415 -19.55 38.56 4.90
N LEU A 416 -20.60 37.76 5.08
CA LEU A 416 -21.96 38.20 4.85
C LEU A 416 -22.33 39.39 5.75
N PHE A 417 -21.99 39.28 7.04
CA PHE A 417 -22.21 40.39 7.97
C PHE A 417 -21.47 41.67 7.57
N ALA A 418 -20.22 41.55 7.11
CA ALA A 418 -19.42 42.68 6.63
C ALA A 418 -20.05 43.33 5.37
N VAL A 419 -20.54 42.53 4.43
CA VAL A 419 -21.16 42.99 3.18
C VAL A 419 -22.52 43.65 3.46
N GLU A 420 -23.36 43.02 4.30
CA GLU A 420 -24.67 43.59 4.69
C GLU A 420 -24.55 44.89 5.49
N ASN A 421 -23.40 45.12 6.18
CA ASN A 421 -23.13 46.30 6.95
C ASN A 421 -21.99 47.15 6.33
N MET A 422 -21.82 47.14 5.02
CA MET A 422 -20.68 47.76 4.32
C MET A 422 -20.57 49.27 4.58
N GLU A 423 -21.67 50.00 4.62
CA GLU A 423 -21.67 51.45 4.88
C GLU A 423 -21.11 51.75 6.29
N LYS A 424 -21.53 50.98 7.29
CA LYS A 424 -21.04 51.09 8.65
C LYS A 424 -19.56 50.72 8.76
N LEU A 425 -19.17 49.64 8.07
CA LEU A 425 -17.80 49.18 8.01
C LEU A 425 -16.87 50.27 7.45
N LEU A 426 -17.24 50.91 6.35
CA LEU A 426 -16.45 51.97 5.72
C LEU A 426 -16.30 53.22 6.62
N LYS A 427 -17.27 53.49 7.50
CA LYS A 427 -17.20 54.59 8.48
C LYS A 427 -16.30 54.25 9.68
N VAL A 428 -16.30 52.99 10.15
CA VAL A 428 -15.58 52.53 11.31
C VAL A 428 -14.13 52.16 11.01
N LEU A 429 -13.90 51.54 9.85
CA LEU A 429 -12.60 50.98 9.45
C LEU A 429 -11.45 52.00 9.51
N PRO A 430 -11.56 53.26 8.98
CA PRO A 430 -10.45 54.23 9.05
C PRO A 430 -10.07 54.59 10.46
N LYS A 431 -11.08 54.68 11.36
CA LYS A 431 -10.85 54.99 12.78
C LYS A 431 -10.20 53.80 13.51
N ALA A 432 -10.60 52.57 13.17
CA ALA A 432 -10.04 51.37 13.75
C ALA A 432 -8.56 51.18 13.35
N LEU A 433 -8.21 51.42 12.08
CA LEU A 433 -6.85 51.26 11.58
C LEU A 433 -5.80 52.20 12.19
N VAL A 434 -6.23 53.33 12.78
CA VAL A 434 -5.34 54.33 13.45
C VAL A 434 -5.26 54.09 14.96
N SER A 435 -6.02 53.16 15.52
CA SER A 435 -6.00 52.83 16.94
C SER A 435 -4.82 51.90 17.31
N GLU A 436 -4.44 51.88 18.60
CA GLU A 436 -3.39 51.00 19.13
C GLU A 436 -3.73 49.50 18.95
N ASP A 437 -5.01 49.15 19.01
CA ASP A 437 -5.52 47.78 18.74
C ASP A 437 -6.66 47.85 17.69
N PRO A 438 -6.32 47.74 16.39
CA PRO A 438 -7.28 47.84 15.30
C PRO A 438 -8.40 46.79 15.38
N ASP A 439 -8.06 45.56 15.79
CA ASP A 439 -9.02 44.46 15.90
C ASP A 439 -10.09 44.77 16.98
N ALA A 440 -9.67 45.22 18.17
CA ALA A 440 -10.59 45.57 19.23
C ALA A 440 -11.43 46.81 18.88
N ALA A 441 -10.84 47.80 18.21
CA ALA A 441 -11.56 49.00 17.78
C ALA A 441 -12.63 48.68 16.73
N LEU A 442 -12.31 47.83 15.73
CA LEU A 442 -13.29 47.39 14.75
C LEU A 442 -14.37 46.52 15.38
N ALA A 443 -14.00 45.60 16.28
CA ALA A 443 -14.94 44.73 17.01
C ALA A 443 -15.97 45.56 17.79
N LYS A 444 -15.53 46.57 18.51
CA LYS A 444 -16.40 47.51 19.25
C LYS A 444 -17.28 48.33 18.31
N GLY A 445 -16.72 48.87 17.24
CA GLY A 445 -17.44 49.69 16.27
C GLY A 445 -18.52 48.94 15.49
N MET A 446 -18.25 47.68 15.15
CA MET A 446 -19.17 46.81 14.42
C MET A 446 -20.07 45.95 15.31
N LYS A 447 -19.82 45.92 16.63
CA LYS A 447 -20.50 45.07 17.62
C LYS A 447 -20.36 43.57 17.29
N MET A 448 -19.13 43.13 17.07
CA MET A 448 -18.77 41.76 16.74
C MET A 448 -17.62 41.25 17.63
N PRO A 449 -17.39 39.93 17.69
CA PRO A 449 -16.21 39.39 18.36
C PRO A 449 -14.90 39.91 17.76
N LYS A 450 -13.83 40.00 18.58
CA LYS A 450 -12.50 40.45 18.13
C LYS A 450 -11.93 39.54 17.03
N GLU A 451 -12.14 38.23 17.15
CA GLU A 451 -11.72 37.25 16.18
C GLU A 451 -12.35 37.50 14.80
N ASP A 452 -13.62 37.87 14.75
CA ASP A 452 -14.33 38.19 13.50
C ASP A 452 -13.83 39.50 12.88
N ALA A 453 -13.50 40.46 13.71
CA ALA A 453 -12.89 41.72 13.27
C ALA A 453 -11.51 41.47 12.62
N THR A 454 -10.69 40.60 13.23
CA THR A 454 -9.40 40.17 12.68
C THR A 454 -9.57 39.51 11.29
N ILE A 455 -10.59 38.67 11.10
CA ILE A 455 -10.92 38.05 9.81
C ILE A 455 -11.21 39.11 8.75
N ILE A 456 -11.95 40.14 9.10
CA ILE A 456 -12.30 41.23 8.16
C ILE A 456 -11.08 42.09 7.84
N LEU A 457 -10.25 42.44 8.82
CA LEU A 457 -9.05 43.25 8.65
C LEU A 457 -7.97 42.57 7.81
N ASN A 458 -7.80 41.28 7.96
CA ASN A 458 -6.87 40.49 7.17
C ASN A 458 -7.31 40.31 5.70
N ARG A 459 -8.54 40.70 5.35
CA ARG A 459 -9.02 40.65 3.97
C ARG A 459 -8.95 42.02 3.29
N GLN A 460 -8.48 42.02 2.06
CA GLN A 460 -8.46 43.25 1.25
C GLN A 460 -9.90 43.79 1.06
N VAL A 461 -10.16 45.03 1.45
CA VAL A 461 -11.47 45.70 1.33
C VAL A 461 -12.02 45.62 -0.10
N ARG A 462 -11.16 45.76 -1.12
CA ARG A 462 -11.53 45.61 -2.55
C ARG A 462 -12.10 44.23 -2.87
N LYS A 463 -11.67 43.17 -2.18
CA LYS A 463 -12.19 41.82 -2.35
C LYS A 463 -13.51 41.63 -1.63
N LEU A 464 -13.71 42.29 -0.47
CA LEU A 464 -15.00 42.31 0.25
C LEU A 464 -16.07 43.04 -0.56
N ALA A 465 -15.76 44.20 -1.12
CA ALA A 465 -16.70 45.00 -1.92
C ALA A 465 -17.15 44.32 -3.22
N LYS A 466 -16.44 43.28 -3.68
CA LYS A 466 -16.82 42.48 -4.86
C LYS A 466 -17.68 41.26 -4.54
N LEU A 467 -17.95 40.99 -3.26
CA LEU A 467 -18.81 39.87 -2.84
C LEU A 467 -20.27 40.30 -2.90
N GLU A 468 -21.07 39.48 -3.53
CA GLU A 468 -22.52 39.66 -3.52
C GLU A 468 -23.15 38.91 -2.34
N ALA A 469 -24.03 39.58 -1.62
CA ALA A 469 -24.73 38.98 -0.47
C ALA A 469 -25.54 37.73 -0.87
N ALA A 470 -26.09 37.72 -2.06
CA ALA A 470 -26.82 36.58 -2.61
C ALA A 470 -25.94 35.32 -2.77
N ASP A 471 -24.71 35.48 -3.29
CA ASP A 471 -23.74 34.40 -3.45
C ASP A 471 -23.26 33.86 -2.11
N LEU A 472 -23.02 34.73 -1.14
CA LEU A 472 -22.65 34.33 0.22
C LEU A 472 -23.77 33.56 0.91
N LYS A 473 -25.03 34.01 0.79
CA LYS A 473 -26.21 33.29 1.32
C LYS A 473 -26.35 31.91 0.71
N LYS A 474 -26.14 31.78 -0.61
CA LYS A 474 -26.14 30.49 -1.29
C LYS A 474 -25.06 29.56 -0.77
N LYS A 475 -23.79 30.05 -0.67
CA LYS A 475 -22.66 29.27 -0.11
C LYS A 475 -22.92 28.83 1.32
N ILE A 476 -23.44 29.72 2.18
CA ILE A 476 -23.81 29.38 3.55
C ILE A 476 -24.81 28.23 3.59
N LYS A 477 -25.87 28.32 2.77
CA LYS A 477 -26.88 27.27 2.68
C LYS A 477 -26.31 25.92 2.21
N ASP A 478 -25.40 25.96 1.23
CA ASP A 478 -24.73 24.75 0.72
C ASP A 478 -23.84 24.10 1.80
N ILE A 479 -23.06 24.92 2.54
CA ILE A 479 -22.21 24.43 3.64
C ILE A 479 -23.07 23.90 4.81
N GLU A 480 -24.17 24.55 5.15
CA GLU A 480 -25.09 24.06 6.19
C GLU A 480 -25.72 22.72 5.83
N ALA A 481 -26.04 22.52 4.55
CA ALA A 481 -26.52 21.24 4.04
C ALA A 481 -25.42 20.16 4.11
N GLU A 482 -24.16 20.49 3.75
CA GLU A 482 -23.01 19.60 3.90
C GLU A 482 -22.79 19.19 5.37
N ILE A 483 -22.78 20.14 6.30
CA ILE A 483 -22.65 19.87 7.74
C ILE A 483 -23.77 18.94 8.23
N LYS A 484 -25.01 19.17 7.79
CA LYS A 484 -26.14 18.32 8.14
C LYS A 484 -25.91 16.88 7.65
N GLN A 485 -25.47 16.71 6.41
CA GLN A 485 -25.15 15.39 5.86
C GLN A 485 -24.01 14.71 6.60
N LEU A 486 -22.92 15.43 6.88
CA LEU A 486 -21.78 14.91 7.64
C LEU A 486 -22.15 14.48 9.08
N LYS A 487 -23.10 15.17 9.71
CA LYS A 487 -23.63 14.74 11.01
C LYS A 487 -24.41 13.44 10.93
N VAL A 488 -25.21 13.24 9.89
CA VAL A 488 -25.88 11.96 9.61
C VAL A 488 -24.87 10.86 9.34
N ASP A 489 -23.87 11.13 8.49
CA ASP A 489 -22.81 10.17 8.17
C ASP A 489 -21.97 9.78 9.40
N LYS A 490 -21.83 10.67 10.39
CA LYS A 490 -21.13 10.39 11.66
C LYS A 490 -21.87 9.36 12.52
N GLU A 491 -23.18 9.29 12.46
CA GLU A 491 -23.97 8.28 13.17
C GLU A 491 -23.87 6.88 12.49
N ALA A 492 -23.67 6.84 11.16
CA ALA A 492 -23.55 5.61 10.40
C ALA A 492 -22.28 5.59 9.50
N PRO A 493 -21.07 5.64 10.08
CA PRO A 493 -19.84 5.76 9.31
C PRO A 493 -19.55 4.52 8.45
N GLY A 494 -20.02 3.35 8.86
CA GLY A 494 -19.91 2.12 8.08
C GLY A 494 -20.68 2.20 6.76
N ASP A 495 -21.87 2.75 6.76
CA ASP A 495 -22.69 2.92 5.56
C ASP A 495 -22.07 3.92 4.59
N ARG A 496 -21.51 5.03 5.10
CA ARG A 496 -20.76 5.98 4.27
C ARG A 496 -19.53 5.33 3.65
N ALA A 497 -18.74 4.62 4.45
CA ALA A 497 -17.57 3.89 3.96
C ALA A 497 -17.97 2.83 2.91
N ALA A 498 -19.11 2.15 3.08
CA ALA A 498 -19.61 1.18 2.11
C ALA A 498 -20.01 1.84 0.78
N ARG A 499 -20.74 2.97 0.82
CA ARG A 499 -21.11 3.73 -0.38
C ARG A 499 -19.88 4.25 -1.14
N ASP A 500 -18.91 4.84 -0.43
CA ASP A 500 -17.66 5.31 -1.03
C ASP A 500 -16.86 4.15 -1.67
N THR A 501 -16.69 3.05 -0.94
CA THR A 501 -15.99 1.86 -1.45
C THR A 501 -16.69 1.28 -2.68
N GLU A 502 -18.02 1.15 -2.66
CA GLU A 502 -18.82 0.65 -3.79
C GLU A 502 -18.68 1.54 -5.03
N HIS A 503 -18.74 2.86 -4.85
CA HIS A 503 -18.56 3.82 -5.94
C HIS A 503 -17.15 3.71 -6.55
N ARG A 504 -16.11 3.65 -5.73
CA ARG A 504 -14.70 3.52 -6.17
C ARG A 504 -14.46 2.20 -6.90
N VAL A 505 -14.98 1.09 -6.38
CA VAL A 505 -14.87 -0.23 -7.02
C VAL A 505 -15.54 -0.22 -8.39
N LYS A 506 -16.76 0.30 -8.51
CA LYS A 506 -17.46 0.45 -9.80
C LYS A 506 -16.67 1.33 -10.78
N SER A 507 -16.14 2.45 -10.29
CA SER A 507 -15.33 3.37 -11.09
C SER A 507 -14.03 2.73 -11.57
N TYR A 508 -13.33 2.03 -10.69
CA TYR A 508 -12.08 1.32 -11.03
C TYR A 508 -12.31 0.21 -12.07
N LEU A 509 -13.36 -0.60 -11.90
CA LEU A 509 -13.68 -1.70 -12.81
C LEU A 509 -14.11 -1.25 -14.21
N LYS A 510 -14.54 0.00 -14.41
CA LYS A 510 -14.82 0.57 -15.74
C LYS A 510 -13.52 0.77 -16.55
N ASN A 511 -12.41 1.08 -15.90
CA ASN A 511 -11.12 1.31 -16.53
C ASN A 511 -9.97 0.96 -15.58
N PRO A 512 -9.76 -0.33 -15.30
CA PRO A 512 -8.76 -0.79 -14.34
C PRO A 512 -7.33 -0.59 -14.84
N ASP A 513 -6.36 -0.80 -13.96
CA ASP A 513 -4.95 -0.86 -14.34
C ASP A 513 -4.69 -2.07 -15.25
N LYS A 514 -3.76 -1.91 -16.19
CA LYS A 514 -3.34 -3.01 -17.05
C LYS A 514 -2.37 -3.91 -16.29
N MET A 515 -2.69 -5.19 -16.23
CA MET A 515 -1.79 -6.19 -15.67
C MET A 515 -0.62 -6.48 -16.60
N LYS A 516 0.57 -6.72 -16.01
CA LYS A 516 1.76 -7.12 -16.77
C LYS A 516 1.58 -8.48 -17.43
N SER A 517 0.83 -9.35 -16.80
CA SER A 517 0.45 -10.66 -17.32
C SER A 517 -0.58 -10.61 -18.47
N GLY A 518 -1.20 -9.44 -18.73
CA GLY A 518 -2.30 -9.34 -19.70
C GLY A 518 -3.66 -9.79 -19.15
N LEU A 519 -3.73 -10.21 -17.88
CA LEU A 519 -4.98 -10.56 -17.21
C LEU A 519 -5.89 -9.34 -17.04
N THR A 520 -7.19 -9.61 -17.03
CA THR A 520 -8.24 -8.63 -16.71
C THR A 520 -8.85 -8.90 -15.33
N PHE A 521 -9.43 -7.86 -14.72
CA PHE A 521 -10.11 -7.98 -13.43
C PHE A 521 -11.51 -8.56 -13.57
#